data_f080e7c30a837e33b84fa7dbc386a9d2
#
_entry.id   f080e7c30a837e33b84fa7dbc386a9d2
#
_cell.length_a   1.000
_cell.length_b   1.000
_cell.length_c   1.000
_cell.angle_alpha   90.00
_cell.angle_beta   90.00
_cell.angle_gamma   90.00
#
_symmetry.space_group_name_H-M   'P 1'
#
loop_
_entity.id
_entity.type
_entity.pdbx_description
1 polymer ?
#
loop_
_entity_poly.entity_id
_entity_poly.type
_entity_poly.pdbx_seq_one_letter_code
_entity_poly.pdbx_strand_id
1 'polypeptide(L)'
;PIQKVAVCGGSGSFLLEDARKAGVHALVTADFKYHNFFDAEDSLLVCDIGHYESEQYTINLLQELISGNFSTFAAHCTGINTNPVHYFT
;
A
#
# COMPACT_ATOMS: atom_id res chain seq x y z
N PRO A 1 10.24 8.93 -18.41
CA PRO A 1 9.53 9.67 -17.35
C PRO A 1 8.31 8.90 -16.85
N ILE A 2 8.03 9.03 -15.58
CA ILE A 2 6.87 8.38 -14.96
C ILE A 2 5.73 9.37 -14.94
N GLN A 3 4.63 9.01 -15.61
CA GLN A 3 3.46 9.86 -15.73
C GLN A 3 2.20 9.21 -15.18
N LYS A 4 2.16 7.88 -15.13
CA LYS A 4 0.99 7.12 -14.70
C LYS A 4 1.43 6.10 -13.66
N VAL A 5 0.84 6.17 -12.48
CA VAL A 5 1.21 5.34 -11.33
C VAL A 5 -0.02 4.61 -10.82
N ALA A 6 0.13 3.32 -10.55
CA ALA A 6 -0.87 2.54 -9.83
C ALA A 6 -0.41 2.34 -8.39
N VAL A 7 -1.35 2.39 -7.46
CA VAL A 7 -1.06 2.18 -6.04
C VAL A 7 -2.02 1.13 -5.46
N CYS A 8 -1.48 0.30 -4.57
CA CYS A 8 -2.28 -0.67 -3.84
C CYS A 8 -1.66 -0.87 -2.46
N GLY A 9 -2.35 -0.46 -1.41
CA GLY A 9 -1.89 -0.70 -0.04
C GLY A 9 -1.87 -2.19 0.28
N GLY A 10 -0.87 -2.61 1.06
CA GLY A 10 -0.67 -4.01 1.38
C GLY A 10 -0.15 -4.83 0.23
N SER A 11 -0.53 -6.09 0.15
CA SER A 11 -0.05 -7.05 -0.85
C SER A 11 -0.72 -6.83 -2.20
N GLY A 12 0.00 -6.32 -3.18
CA GLY A 12 -0.52 -6.02 -4.50
C GLY A 12 0.21 -6.68 -5.67
N SER A 13 1.05 -7.68 -5.41
CA SER A 13 1.78 -8.36 -6.49
C SER A 13 0.85 -9.04 -7.50
N PHE A 14 -0.31 -9.48 -7.07
CA PHE A 14 -1.31 -10.11 -7.95
C PHE A 14 -1.90 -9.12 -8.97
N LEU A 15 -1.72 -7.83 -8.78
CA LEU A 15 -2.22 -6.78 -9.68
C LEU A 15 -1.22 -6.39 -10.76
N LEU A 16 -0.06 -7.03 -10.82
CA LEU A 16 1.00 -6.67 -11.77
C LEU A 16 0.51 -6.71 -13.22
N GLU A 17 -0.21 -7.76 -13.61
CA GLU A 17 -0.74 -7.87 -14.97
C GLU A 17 -1.79 -6.81 -15.27
N ASP A 18 -2.66 -6.51 -14.31
CA ASP A 18 -3.66 -5.45 -14.48
C ASP A 18 -2.99 -4.08 -14.62
N ALA A 19 -1.95 -3.82 -13.84
CA ALA A 19 -1.16 -2.60 -13.95
C ALA A 19 -0.47 -2.51 -15.32
N ARG A 20 0.10 -3.62 -15.80
CA ARG A 20 0.74 -3.67 -17.11
C ARG A 20 -0.28 -3.37 -18.21
N LYS A 21 -1.46 -3.97 -18.16
CA LYS A 21 -2.53 -3.74 -19.13
C LYS A 21 -3.06 -2.30 -19.09
N ALA A 22 -3.05 -1.67 -17.93
CA ALA A 22 -3.45 -0.29 -17.77
C ALA A 22 -2.40 0.72 -18.29
N GLY A 23 -1.21 0.23 -18.64
CA GLY A 23 -0.15 1.07 -19.19
C GLY A 23 0.51 1.97 -18.17
N VAL A 24 0.55 1.56 -16.88
CA VAL A 24 1.20 2.36 -15.85
C VAL A 24 2.72 2.26 -15.97
N HIS A 25 3.40 3.31 -15.55
CA HIS A 25 4.85 3.38 -15.55
C HIS A 25 5.45 2.85 -14.25
N ALA A 26 4.69 2.92 -13.16
CA ALA A 26 5.12 2.43 -11.86
C ALA A 26 3.94 1.83 -11.09
N LEU A 27 4.23 0.79 -10.30
CA LEU A 27 3.30 0.19 -9.36
C LEU A 27 3.89 0.34 -7.95
N VAL A 28 3.19 1.02 -7.06
CA VAL A 28 3.58 1.21 -5.67
C VAL A 28 2.70 0.33 -4.80
N THR A 29 3.28 -0.65 -4.15
CA THR A 29 2.55 -1.64 -3.35
C THR A 29 3.51 -2.30 -2.35
N ALA A 30 3.18 -3.50 -1.87
CA ALA A 30 4.02 -4.24 -0.94
C ALA A 30 3.98 -5.74 -1.21
N ASP A 31 4.81 -6.47 -0.48
CA ASP A 31 4.90 -7.93 -0.48
C ASP A 31 5.24 -8.54 -1.83
N PHE A 32 6.12 -7.90 -2.58
CA PHE A 32 6.72 -8.50 -3.76
C PHE A 32 7.79 -9.51 -3.33
N LYS A 33 7.69 -10.71 -3.86
CA LYS A 33 8.70 -11.75 -3.65
C LYS A 33 9.81 -11.60 -4.67
N TYR A 34 10.94 -12.23 -4.39
CA TYR A 34 12.13 -12.19 -5.24
C TYR A 34 11.80 -12.38 -6.74
N HIS A 35 11.07 -13.45 -7.07
CA HIS A 35 10.74 -13.75 -8.46
C HIS A 35 9.66 -12.83 -9.05
N ASN A 36 8.81 -12.20 -8.22
CA ASN A 36 7.79 -11.28 -8.72
C ASN A 36 8.41 -10.05 -9.38
N PHE A 37 9.57 -9.60 -8.89
CA PHE A 37 10.26 -8.46 -9.50
C PHE A 37 10.70 -8.75 -10.93
N PHE A 38 11.08 -9.99 -11.21
CA PHE A 38 11.47 -10.39 -12.57
C PHE A 38 10.27 -10.38 -13.52
N ASP A 39 9.07 -10.67 -13.02
CA ASP A 39 7.86 -10.62 -13.82
C ASP A 39 7.54 -9.19 -14.30
N ALA A 40 8.01 -8.19 -13.57
CA ALA A 40 7.84 -6.78 -13.93
C ALA A 40 8.95 -6.25 -14.82
N GLU A 41 10.01 -7.00 -15.04
CA GLU A 41 11.20 -6.58 -15.76
C GLU A 41 10.84 -6.05 -17.15
N ASP A 42 11.46 -4.92 -17.52
CA ASP A 42 11.26 -4.25 -18.80
C ASP A 42 9.85 -3.74 -19.09
N SER A 43 8.91 -3.85 -18.14
CA SER A 43 7.54 -3.40 -18.36
C SER A 43 7.17 -2.18 -17.53
N LEU A 44 7.45 -2.21 -16.22
CA LEU A 44 7.15 -1.08 -15.32
C LEU A 44 8.07 -1.14 -14.10
N LEU A 45 8.17 0.00 -13.42
CA LEU A 45 8.91 0.08 -12.16
C LEU A 45 8.02 -0.42 -11.01
N VAL A 46 8.56 -1.30 -10.17
CA VAL A 46 7.88 -1.75 -8.95
C VAL A 46 8.55 -1.11 -7.75
N CYS A 47 7.74 -0.48 -6.90
CA CYS A 47 8.19 0.09 -5.65
C CYS A 47 7.52 -0.64 -4.50
N ASP A 48 8.26 -1.50 -3.81
CA ASP A 48 7.78 -2.17 -2.60
C ASP A 48 8.07 -1.26 -1.42
N ILE A 49 7.01 -0.71 -0.83
CA ILE A 49 7.12 0.28 0.24
C ILE A 49 6.81 -0.30 1.63
N GLY A 50 6.61 -1.60 1.73
CA GLY A 50 6.27 -2.27 2.97
C GLY A 50 4.77 -2.36 3.23
N HIS A 51 4.33 -3.50 3.75
CA HIS A 51 2.90 -3.75 3.97
C HIS A 51 2.35 -2.80 5.04
N TYR A 52 2.95 -2.83 6.23
CA TYR A 52 2.53 -1.95 7.32
C TYR A 52 2.60 -0.48 6.91
N GLU A 53 3.71 -0.09 6.31
CA GLU A 53 3.97 1.30 5.92
C GLU A 53 2.93 1.82 4.94
N SER A 54 2.48 0.96 4.02
CA SER A 54 1.48 1.35 3.02
C SER A 54 0.08 1.47 3.58
N GLU A 55 -0.21 0.85 4.74
CA GLU A 55 -1.55 0.79 5.32
C GLU A 55 -1.66 1.51 6.67
N GLN A 56 -0.57 2.01 7.23
CA GLN A 56 -0.55 2.54 8.60
C GLN A 56 -1.56 3.66 8.88
N TYR A 57 -1.94 4.41 7.87
CA TYR A 57 -2.86 5.54 8.03
C TYR A 57 -4.33 5.15 7.85
N THR A 58 -4.63 3.89 7.57
CA THR A 58 -5.99 3.40 7.43
C THR A 58 -6.80 3.58 8.73
N ILE A 59 -6.15 3.41 9.89
CA ILE A 59 -6.80 3.60 11.18
C ILE A 59 -7.29 5.03 11.35
N ASN A 60 -6.53 6.00 10.91
CA ASN A 60 -6.92 7.41 10.97
C ASN A 60 -8.09 7.70 10.04
N LEU A 61 -8.05 7.15 8.83
CA LEU A 61 -9.14 7.29 7.86
C LEU A 61 -10.44 6.69 8.41
N LEU A 62 -10.38 5.50 8.99
CA LEU A 62 -11.55 4.85 9.59
C LEU A 62 -12.11 5.67 10.75
N GLN A 63 -11.25 6.22 11.59
CA GLN A 63 -11.67 7.09 12.69
C GLN A 63 -12.42 8.31 12.16
N GLU A 64 -11.90 8.95 11.13
CA GLU A 64 -12.53 10.12 10.51
C GLU A 64 -13.89 9.78 9.93
N LEU A 65 -13.99 8.66 9.22
CA LEU A 65 -15.25 8.23 8.61
C LEU A 65 -16.30 7.89 9.67
N ILE A 66 -15.92 7.18 10.73
CA ILE A 66 -16.82 6.83 11.83
C ILE A 66 -17.28 8.08 12.56
N SER A 67 -16.36 8.96 12.94
CA SER A 67 -16.65 10.20 13.65
C SER A 67 -17.53 11.15 12.83
N GLY A 68 -17.34 11.17 11.54
CA GLY A 68 -18.14 12.03 10.64
C GLY A 68 -19.55 11.53 10.42
N ASN A 69 -19.79 10.22 10.53
CA ASN A 69 -21.10 9.62 10.30
C ASN A 69 -21.88 9.30 11.59
N PHE A 70 -21.18 9.17 12.72
CA PHE A 70 -21.78 8.80 14.01
C PHE A 70 -21.32 9.77 15.09
N SER A 71 -22.05 10.86 15.25
CA SER A 71 -21.69 11.94 16.20
C SER A 71 -22.05 11.58 17.66
N THR A 72 -22.78 10.49 17.90
CA THR A 72 -23.30 10.13 19.23
C THR A 72 -22.32 9.30 20.06
N PHE A 73 -21.23 8.83 19.48
CA PHE A 73 -20.19 8.11 20.23
C PHE A 73 -18.80 8.50 19.73
N ALA A 74 -17.80 8.26 20.60
CA ALA A 74 -16.42 8.57 20.28
C ALA A 74 -15.71 7.35 19.68
N ALA A 75 -14.93 7.59 18.60
CA ALA A 75 -14.06 6.58 18.02
C ALA A 75 -12.62 6.89 18.43
N HIS A 76 -11.93 5.90 18.99
CA HIS A 76 -10.55 6.05 19.46
C HIS A 76 -9.62 5.14 18.67
N CYS A 77 -8.46 5.65 18.28
CA CYS A 77 -7.41 4.84 17.68
C CYS A 77 -6.61 4.14 18.79
N THR A 78 -6.30 2.85 18.58
CA THR A 78 -5.38 2.15 19.46
C THR A 78 -3.99 2.78 19.39
N GLY A 79 -3.25 2.79 20.51
CA GLY A 79 -1.86 3.20 20.56
C GLY A 79 -0.87 2.07 20.31
N ILE A 80 -1.37 0.85 20.04
CA ILE A 80 -0.51 -0.31 19.85
C ILE A 80 0.05 -0.29 18.43
N ASN A 81 1.37 -0.41 18.33
CA ASN A 81 2.06 -0.51 17.05
C ASN A 81 2.26 -2.00 16.71
N THR A 82 1.65 -2.44 15.63
CA THR A 82 1.73 -3.84 15.17
C THR A 82 2.78 -4.07 14.11
N ASN A 83 3.62 -3.07 13.80
CA ASN A 83 4.67 -3.24 12.80
C ASN A 83 5.73 -4.24 13.29
N PRO A 84 5.88 -5.40 12.64
CA PRO A 84 6.88 -6.39 13.05
C PRO A 84 8.29 -6.06 12.57
N VAL A 85 8.42 -5.06 11.70
CA VAL A 85 9.70 -4.69 11.09
C VAL A 85 10.36 -3.60 11.91
N HIS A 86 11.64 -3.79 12.17
CA HIS A 86 12.49 -2.80 12.82
C HIS A 86 13.49 -2.27 11.81
N TYR A 87 13.64 -0.95 11.75
CA TYR A 87 14.56 -0.32 10.81
C TYR A 87 15.90 -0.14 11.47
N PHE A 88 16.92 -0.72 10.88
CA PHE A 88 18.29 -0.63 11.36
C PHE A 88 19.01 0.50 10.62
N THR A 89 19.43 1.50 11.37
CA THR A 89 20.07 2.70 10.81
C THR A 89 21.48 2.91 11.37
#